data_89fa27a9143d5e356414cc0d8009f930
#
_entry.id   89fa27a9143d5e356414cc0d8009f930
#
_cell.length_a   1.000
_cell.length_b   1.000
_cell.length_c   1.000
_cell.angle_alpha   90.00
_cell.angle_beta   90.00
_cell.angle_gamma   90.00
#
_symmetry.space_group_name_H-M   'P 1'
#
loop_
_entity.id
_entity.type
_entity.pdbx_description
1 polymer ?
#
loop_
_entity_poly.entity_id
_entity_poly.type
_entity_poly.pdbx_seq_one_letter_code
_entity_poly.pdbx_strand_id
1 'polypeptide(L)'
;MQWVIKLLGGGLQKVLGTSRTESLSATANIFVGQTEAPLVVRPFISKMTDSELFAVMCGGLASVAGSVLAGYASMGVKMEYLIAASFMAAPGGLLFAKLLVPETETPSYDENSADGDLDDKPANVIDAAAAGASAGLQLALNVGAMLLAFIGLIAMINGIFSGVGGWFGMPELSLELLLGWLFSPLAFLIGVPWSEAVVAGSFIGQKLVVNEFVAYLNFAPYLKDEVLINGVAMSDHTKAIISFALCGFANLSSVAILLGGLGSMAPNRRGTIAMA
;
A
#
# COMPACT_ATOMS: atom_id res chain seq x y z
N MET A 1 15.34 15.95 1.83
CA MET A 1 14.17 15.25 1.33
C MET A 1 13.18 16.16 0.59
N GLN A 2 12.73 17.27 1.16
CA GLN A 2 11.78 18.22 0.52
C GLN A 2 12.21 18.69 -0.89
N TRP A 3 13.51 18.99 -1.11
CA TRP A 3 14.03 19.38 -2.42
C TRP A 3 13.86 18.27 -3.46
N VAL A 4 14.14 17.01 -3.08
CA VAL A 4 13.97 15.85 -3.98
C VAL A 4 12.50 15.67 -4.34
N ILE A 5 11.59 15.76 -3.37
CA ILE A 5 10.15 15.66 -3.59
C ILE A 5 9.66 16.76 -4.51
N LYS A 6 10.13 18.03 -4.33
CA LYS A 6 9.78 19.15 -5.20
C LYS A 6 10.30 18.96 -6.63
N LEU A 7 11.53 18.44 -6.79
CA LEU A 7 12.12 18.19 -8.12
C LEU A 7 11.39 17.08 -8.87
N LEU A 8 11.22 15.92 -8.23
CA LEU A 8 10.53 14.77 -8.82
C LEU A 8 9.04 15.05 -9.04
N GLY A 9 8.39 15.69 -8.07
CA GLY A 9 6.97 16.08 -8.19
C GLY A 9 6.75 17.07 -9.31
N GLY A 10 7.66 18.06 -9.50
CA GLY A 10 7.61 18.98 -10.63
C GLY A 10 7.83 18.29 -11.99
N GLY A 11 8.70 17.27 -12.03
CA GLY A 11 8.90 16.43 -13.22
C GLY A 11 7.65 15.61 -13.53
N LEU A 12 7.08 14.96 -12.52
CA LEU A 12 5.87 14.13 -12.65
C LEU A 12 4.67 14.97 -13.11
N GLN A 13 4.49 16.17 -12.55
CA GLN A 13 3.47 17.13 -12.98
C GLN A 13 3.57 17.46 -14.48
N LYS A 14 4.78 17.73 -14.97
CA LYS A 14 4.99 18.07 -16.39
C LYS A 14 4.74 16.90 -17.34
N VAL A 15 5.08 15.68 -16.91
CA VAL A 15 4.94 14.47 -17.74
C VAL A 15 3.50 13.99 -17.78
N LEU A 16 2.81 13.99 -16.63
CA LEU A 16 1.46 13.44 -16.51
C LEU A 16 0.36 14.49 -16.66
N GLY A 17 0.68 15.79 -16.62
CA GLY A 17 -0.31 16.86 -16.66
C GLY A 17 -1.22 16.93 -15.42
N THR A 18 -0.82 16.33 -14.31
CA THR A 18 -1.55 16.34 -13.04
C THR A 18 -1.31 17.65 -12.28
N SER A 19 -2.07 17.90 -11.22
CA SER A 19 -1.85 19.08 -10.39
C SER A 19 -0.55 18.98 -9.60
N ARG A 20 -0.07 20.10 -9.07
CA ARG A 20 1.16 20.13 -8.26
C ARG A 20 0.99 19.40 -6.93
N THR A 21 -0.17 19.54 -6.31
CA THR A 21 -0.52 18.90 -5.04
C THR A 21 -0.54 17.38 -5.14
N GLU A 22 -1.17 16.84 -6.18
CA GLU A 22 -1.18 15.40 -6.48
C GLU A 22 0.23 14.84 -6.71
N SER A 23 0.98 15.53 -7.58
CA SER A 23 2.33 15.11 -7.93
C SER A 23 3.29 15.14 -6.76
N LEU A 24 3.17 16.14 -5.87
CA LEU A 24 3.97 16.24 -4.64
C LEU A 24 3.62 15.12 -3.66
N SER A 25 2.33 14.86 -3.44
CA SER A 25 1.88 13.77 -2.56
C SER A 25 2.30 12.41 -3.08
N ALA A 26 2.08 12.13 -4.38
CA ALA A 26 2.48 10.88 -5.01
C ALA A 26 4.00 10.65 -4.93
N THR A 27 4.81 11.70 -5.13
CA THR A 27 6.26 11.62 -5.00
C THR A 27 6.69 11.39 -3.55
N ALA A 28 6.03 12.03 -2.59
CA ALA A 28 6.32 11.84 -1.18
C ALA A 28 6.07 10.38 -0.76
N ASN A 29 5.01 9.75 -1.29
CA ASN A 29 4.68 8.36 -1.01
C ASN A 29 5.77 7.35 -1.42
N ILE A 30 6.70 7.71 -2.32
CA ILE A 30 7.86 6.85 -2.64
C ILE A 30 8.76 6.65 -1.42
N PHE A 31 8.83 7.63 -0.53
CA PHE A 31 9.79 7.69 0.58
C PHE A 31 9.15 7.48 1.95
N VAL A 32 7.91 7.98 2.12
CA VAL A 32 7.20 7.98 3.40
C VAL A 32 5.85 7.27 3.28
N GLY A 33 5.22 7.00 4.43
CA GLY A 33 3.96 6.25 4.46
C GLY A 33 2.75 7.05 3.98
N GLN A 34 1.63 6.33 3.86
CA GLN A 34 0.35 6.88 3.37
C GLN A 34 -0.24 7.99 4.27
N THR A 35 0.15 8.06 5.53
CA THR A 35 -0.29 9.09 6.49
C THR A 35 0.64 10.29 6.52
N GLU A 36 1.93 10.09 6.23
CA GLU A 36 2.95 11.12 6.24
C GLU A 36 3.03 11.88 4.91
N ALA A 37 2.83 11.21 3.79
CA ALA A 37 2.91 11.85 2.48
C ALA A 37 1.88 12.99 2.30
N PRO A 38 0.60 12.84 2.73
CA PRO A 38 -0.35 13.95 2.67
C PRO A 38 0.02 15.16 3.52
N LEU A 39 0.89 15.02 4.53
CA LEU A 39 1.38 16.17 5.31
C LEU A 39 2.12 17.20 4.44
N VAL A 40 2.78 16.74 3.36
CA VAL A 40 3.47 17.64 2.41
C VAL A 40 2.49 18.59 1.72
N VAL A 41 1.23 18.18 1.57
CA VAL A 41 0.17 18.94 0.91
C VAL A 41 -0.96 19.34 1.85
N ARG A 42 -0.78 19.18 3.17
CA ARG A 42 -1.78 19.45 4.22
C ARG A 42 -2.48 20.80 4.07
N PRO A 43 -1.76 21.94 3.81
CA PRO A 43 -2.41 23.25 3.69
C PRO A 43 -3.42 23.34 2.53
N PHE A 44 -3.31 22.45 1.56
CA PHE A 44 -4.15 22.46 0.35
C PHE A 44 -5.33 21.49 0.43
N ILE A 45 -5.29 20.46 1.30
CA ILE A 45 -6.29 19.36 1.35
C ILE A 45 -7.73 19.91 1.47
N SER A 46 -7.95 20.95 2.26
CA SER A 46 -9.26 21.56 2.44
C SER A 46 -9.83 22.21 1.18
N LYS A 47 -8.96 22.61 0.24
CA LYS A 47 -9.31 23.32 -1.01
C LYS A 47 -9.10 22.46 -2.26
N MET A 48 -8.63 21.23 -2.12
CA MET A 48 -8.46 20.29 -3.23
C MET A 48 -9.79 19.99 -3.92
N THR A 49 -9.75 19.78 -5.22
CA THR A 49 -10.88 19.20 -5.97
C THR A 49 -11.13 17.77 -5.49
N ASP A 50 -12.29 17.21 -5.77
CA ASP A 50 -12.59 15.81 -5.40
C ASP A 50 -11.64 14.85 -6.13
N SER A 51 -11.29 15.15 -7.38
CA SER A 51 -10.32 14.38 -8.16
C SER A 51 -8.90 14.43 -7.57
N GLU A 52 -8.42 15.62 -7.12
CA GLU A 52 -7.14 15.75 -6.43
C GLU A 52 -7.10 14.95 -5.13
N LEU A 53 -8.15 15.07 -4.32
CA LEU A 53 -8.25 14.37 -3.03
C LEU A 53 -8.26 12.86 -3.24
N PHE A 54 -9.02 12.37 -4.21
CA PHE A 54 -9.04 10.96 -4.60
C PHE A 54 -7.67 10.48 -5.07
N ALA A 55 -6.95 11.29 -5.86
CA ALA A 55 -5.59 10.97 -6.32
C ALA A 55 -4.58 10.87 -5.16
N VAL A 56 -4.69 11.74 -4.14
CA VAL A 56 -3.88 11.66 -2.91
C VAL A 56 -4.17 10.36 -2.15
N MET A 57 -5.44 9.97 -2.04
CA MET A 57 -5.85 8.72 -1.38
C MET A 57 -5.34 7.49 -2.14
N CYS A 58 -5.55 7.44 -3.45
CA CYS A 58 -5.05 6.36 -4.31
C CYS A 58 -3.52 6.24 -4.25
N GLY A 59 -2.80 7.37 -4.28
CA GLY A 59 -1.34 7.39 -4.15
C GLY A 59 -0.85 6.78 -2.84
N GLY A 60 -1.53 7.07 -1.74
CA GLY A 60 -1.23 6.50 -0.43
C GLY A 60 -1.44 4.99 -0.37
N LEU A 61 -2.53 4.49 -0.95
CA LEU A 61 -2.84 3.06 -0.98
C LEU A 61 -2.01 2.27 -2.01
N ALA A 62 -1.65 2.89 -3.13
CA ALA A 62 -0.86 2.25 -4.18
C ALA A 62 0.61 2.05 -3.78
N SER A 63 1.14 2.91 -2.92
CA SER A 63 2.54 2.92 -2.53
C SER A 63 2.79 2.14 -1.22
N VAL A 64 4.07 1.96 -0.91
CA VAL A 64 4.54 1.42 0.36
C VAL A 64 5.61 2.33 0.93
N ALA A 65 5.62 2.51 2.25
CA ALA A 65 6.63 3.34 2.89
C ALA A 65 8.04 2.77 2.71
N GLY A 66 9.00 3.62 2.35
CA GLY A 66 10.40 3.22 2.18
C GLY A 66 11.00 2.54 3.41
N SER A 67 10.50 2.88 4.61
CA SER A 67 10.92 2.29 5.89
C SER A 67 10.59 0.80 6.04
N VAL A 68 9.53 0.30 5.39
CA VAL A 68 9.13 -1.12 5.48
C VAL A 68 9.75 -2.01 4.39
N LEU A 69 10.38 -1.42 3.36
CA LEU A 69 11.02 -2.19 2.28
C LEU A 69 12.10 -3.15 2.79
N ALA A 70 12.88 -2.72 3.79
CA ALA A 70 13.89 -3.58 4.42
C ALA A 70 13.25 -4.81 5.10
N GLY A 71 12.07 -4.65 5.69
CA GLY A 71 11.30 -5.76 6.25
C GLY A 71 10.91 -6.80 5.20
N TYR A 72 10.38 -6.37 4.06
CA TYR A 72 10.02 -7.28 2.96
C TYR A 72 11.24 -7.94 2.32
N ALA A 73 12.34 -7.19 2.18
CA ALA A 73 13.61 -7.75 1.69
C ALA A 73 14.15 -8.84 2.63
N SER A 74 14.00 -8.68 3.94
CA SER A 74 14.40 -9.71 4.93
C SER A 74 13.60 -11.01 4.81
N MET A 75 12.39 -10.96 4.23
CA MET A 75 11.57 -12.14 3.93
C MET A 75 11.99 -12.86 2.64
N GLY A 76 12.93 -12.27 1.86
CA GLY A 76 13.43 -12.85 0.62
C GLY A 76 12.95 -12.16 -0.66
N VAL A 77 12.15 -11.10 -0.55
CA VAL A 77 11.73 -10.31 -1.72
C VAL A 77 12.93 -9.53 -2.26
N LYS A 78 13.16 -9.58 -3.57
CA LYS A 78 14.27 -8.86 -4.21
C LYS A 78 14.10 -7.35 -4.05
N MET A 79 15.11 -6.68 -3.49
CA MET A 79 15.10 -5.24 -3.23
C MET A 79 14.87 -4.43 -4.51
N GLU A 80 15.38 -4.90 -5.64
CA GLU A 80 15.18 -4.28 -6.96
C GLU A 80 13.69 -4.20 -7.35
N TYR A 81 12.89 -5.23 -7.04
CA TYR A 81 11.45 -5.23 -7.29
C TYR A 81 10.72 -4.25 -6.36
N LEU A 82 11.12 -4.20 -5.09
CA LEU A 82 10.53 -3.30 -4.11
C LEU A 82 10.78 -1.83 -4.46
N ILE A 83 12.02 -1.49 -4.82
CA ILE A 83 12.38 -0.13 -5.26
C ILE A 83 11.62 0.23 -6.55
N ALA A 84 11.64 -0.66 -7.55
CA ALA A 84 10.94 -0.41 -8.81
C ALA A 84 9.44 -0.20 -8.57
N ALA A 85 8.80 -1.06 -7.75
CA ALA A 85 7.38 -0.93 -7.40
C ALA A 85 7.07 0.41 -6.71
N SER A 86 7.92 0.85 -5.77
CA SER A 86 7.73 2.13 -5.08
C SER A 86 7.77 3.33 -6.04
N PHE A 87 8.71 3.33 -7.00
CA PHE A 87 8.78 4.40 -8.00
C PHE A 87 7.64 4.32 -9.02
N MET A 88 7.23 3.12 -9.43
CA MET A 88 6.11 2.91 -10.36
C MET A 88 4.75 3.21 -9.75
N ALA A 89 4.62 3.08 -8.43
CA ALA A 89 3.38 3.38 -7.70
C ALA A 89 2.95 4.85 -7.85
N ALA A 90 3.89 5.79 -7.91
CA ALA A 90 3.58 7.22 -8.04
C ALA A 90 2.85 7.55 -9.34
N PRO A 91 3.40 7.30 -10.54
CA PRO A 91 2.68 7.53 -11.79
C PRO A 91 1.49 6.58 -11.97
N GLY A 92 1.60 5.32 -11.54
CA GLY A 92 0.53 4.33 -11.65
C GLY A 92 -0.69 4.71 -10.82
N GLY A 93 -0.49 5.10 -9.57
CA GLY A 93 -1.57 5.56 -8.68
C GLY A 93 -2.30 6.78 -9.24
N LEU A 94 -1.56 7.77 -9.75
CA LEU A 94 -2.14 8.94 -10.40
C LEU A 94 -2.92 8.58 -11.66
N LEU A 95 -2.38 7.70 -12.51
CA LEU A 95 -3.05 7.24 -13.72
C LEU A 95 -4.41 6.60 -13.40
N PHE A 96 -4.43 5.61 -12.49
CA PHE A 96 -5.67 4.93 -12.13
C PHE A 96 -6.64 5.85 -11.40
N ALA A 97 -6.16 6.76 -10.55
CA ALA A 97 -7.00 7.75 -9.90
C ALA A 97 -7.74 8.63 -10.93
N LYS A 98 -7.03 9.13 -11.92
CA LYS A 98 -7.62 9.97 -12.98
C LYS A 98 -8.51 9.21 -13.96
N LEU A 99 -8.30 7.91 -14.13
CA LEU A 99 -9.22 7.06 -14.90
C LEU A 99 -10.55 6.82 -14.17
N LEU A 100 -10.51 6.72 -12.83
CA LEU A 100 -11.71 6.48 -12.01
C LEU A 100 -12.45 7.78 -11.69
N VAL A 101 -11.72 8.83 -11.32
CA VAL A 101 -12.26 10.15 -10.99
C VAL A 101 -11.51 11.21 -11.81
N PRO A 102 -11.94 11.47 -13.05
CA PRO A 102 -11.32 12.49 -13.92
C PRO A 102 -11.42 13.88 -13.30
N GLU A 103 -10.47 14.75 -13.60
CA GLU A 103 -10.50 16.15 -13.18
C GLU A 103 -11.53 16.92 -14.01
N THR A 104 -12.52 17.49 -13.35
CA THR A 104 -13.58 18.29 -13.96
C THR A 104 -13.60 19.73 -13.46
N GLU A 105 -12.78 20.02 -12.44
CA GLU A 105 -12.67 21.33 -11.81
C GLU A 105 -11.31 21.95 -12.14
N THR A 106 -11.09 23.18 -11.71
CA THR A 106 -9.77 23.84 -11.86
C THR A 106 -9.00 23.74 -10.53
N PRO A 107 -7.93 22.91 -10.47
CA PRO A 107 -7.09 22.81 -9.30
C PRO A 107 -6.52 24.17 -8.90
N SER A 108 -6.62 24.54 -7.62
CA SER A 108 -6.07 25.78 -7.10
C SER A 108 -4.82 25.51 -6.25
N TYR A 109 -3.67 26.02 -6.68
CA TYR A 109 -2.43 25.95 -5.94
C TYR A 109 -1.93 27.38 -5.65
N ASP A 110 -1.94 27.77 -4.39
CA ASP A 110 -1.38 29.04 -3.94
C ASP A 110 -0.09 28.76 -3.14
N GLU A 111 1.07 29.16 -3.71
CA GLU A 111 2.38 28.98 -3.06
C GLU A 111 2.48 29.73 -1.74
N ASN A 112 1.74 30.83 -1.56
CA ASN A 112 1.75 31.59 -0.32
C ASN A 112 1.00 30.88 0.82
N SER A 113 0.16 29.91 0.49
CA SER A 113 -0.49 29.05 1.49
C SER A 113 0.41 27.91 1.98
N ALA A 114 1.58 27.69 1.37
CA ALA A 114 2.51 26.61 1.70
C ALA A 114 3.38 26.87 2.94
N ASP A 115 3.38 28.10 3.45
CA ASP A 115 4.14 28.50 4.66
C ASP A 115 3.36 28.27 5.99
N GLY A 116 2.26 27.54 5.92
CA GLY A 116 1.53 27.08 7.11
C GLY A 116 2.44 26.20 7.98
N ASP A 117 2.61 26.62 9.22
CA ASP A 117 3.38 26.01 10.29
C ASP A 117 3.40 24.47 10.22
N LEU A 118 4.54 23.94 9.83
CA LEU A 118 4.92 22.58 10.21
C LEU A 118 5.40 22.71 11.67
N ASP A 119 4.46 22.63 12.60
CA ASP A 119 4.68 22.80 14.04
C ASP A 119 5.70 21.82 14.65
N ASP A 120 6.19 20.85 13.88
CA ASP A 120 7.11 19.80 14.32
C ASP A 120 8.41 19.76 13.49
N LYS A 121 9.07 20.91 13.28
CA LYS A 121 10.42 20.86 12.71
C LYS A 121 11.42 20.46 13.79
N PRO A 122 12.15 19.33 13.61
CA PRO A 122 13.21 18.96 14.55
C PRO A 122 14.20 20.11 14.75
N ALA A 123 14.57 20.36 15.99
CA ALA A 123 15.47 21.45 16.34
C ALA A 123 16.89 21.26 15.75
N ASN A 124 17.32 20.00 15.60
CA ASN A 124 18.63 19.64 15.03
C ASN A 124 18.63 18.19 14.53
N VAL A 125 19.75 17.74 13.96
CA VAL A 125 19.92 16.38 13.40
C VAL A 125 19.76 15.29 14.45
N ILE A 126 20.18 15.53 15.69
CA ILE A 126 20.08 14.56 16.79
C ILE A 126 18.61 14.40 17.20
N ASP A 127 17.90 15.51 17.31
CA ASP A 127 16.47 15.54 17.61
C ASP A 127 15.65 14.83 16.50
N ALA A 128 15.99 15.09 15.22
CA ALA A 128 15.40 14.39 14.09
C ALA A 128 15.66 12.87 14.14
N ALA A 129 16.87 12.46 14.53
CA ALA A 129 17.22 11.05 14.67
C ALA A 129 16.46 10.38 15.83
N ALA A 130 16.35 11.07 16.97
CA ALA A 130 15.61 10.58 18.13
C ALA A 130 14.10 10.45 17.84
N ALA A 131 13.51 11.45 17.19
CA ALA A 131 12.11 11.40 16.75
C ALA A 131 11.87 10.28 15.75
N GLY A 132 12.78 10.11 14.77
CA GLY A 132 12.71 9.02 13.80
C GLY A 132 12.83 7.62 14.44
N ALA A 133 13.74 7.46 15.41
CA ALA A 133 13.89 6.20 16.15
C ALA A 133 12.64 5.87 16.98
N SER A 134 12.06 6.86 17.64
CA SER A 134 10.81 6.71 18.40
C SER A 134 9.63 6.33 17.49
N ALA A 135 9.48 7.02 16.37
CA ALA A 135 8.44 6.71 15.38
C ALA A 135 8.61 5.30 14.78
N GLY A 136 9.85 4.92 14.47
CA GLY A 136 10.18 3.58 13.96
C GLY A 136 9.87 2.47 14.96
N LEU A 137 10.18 2.67 16.26
CA LEU A 137 9.84 1.73 17.31
C LEU A 137 8.31 1.57 17.46
N GLN A 138 7.59 2.69 17.46
CA GLN A 138 6.13 2.68 17.54
C GLN A 138 5.51 1.95 16.34
N LEU A 139 6.03 2.17 15.13
CA LEU A 139 5.61 1.45 13.93
C LEU A 139 5.86 -0.06 14.08
N ALA A 140 7.04 -0.46 14.52
CA ALA A 140 7.39 -1.87 14.72
C ALA A 140 6.48 -2.57 15.74
N LEU A 141 6.18 -1.90 16.86
CA LEU A 141 5.25 -2.41 17.87
C LEU A 141 3.82 -2.55 17.32
N ASN A 142 3.34 -1.55 16.58
CA ASN A 142 2.01 -1.59 15.96
C ASN A 142 1.91 -2.71 14.93
N VAL A 143 2.90 -2.88 14.05
CA VAL A 143 2.97 -3.97 13.07
C VAL A 143 2.99 -5.32 13.80
N GLY A 144 3.83 -5.48 14.83
CA GLY A 144 3.90 -6.72 15.62
C GLY A 144 2.56 -7.07 16.28
N ALA A 145 1.88 -6.09 16.89
CA ALA A 145 0.57 -6.29 17.50
C ALA A 145 -0.50 -6.67 16.46
N MET A 146 -0.51 -6.00 15.31
CA MET A 146 -1.42 -6.33 14.21
C MET A 146 -1.18 -7.75 13.67
N LEU A 147 0.08 -8.14 13.47
CA LEU A 147 0.41 -9.49 13.01
C LEU A 147 -0.08 -10.55 14.00
N LEU A 148 0.16 -10.35 15.29
CA LEU A 148 -0.31 -11.29 16.32
C LEU A 148 -1.84 -11.45 16.26
N ALA A 149 -2.58 -10.34 16.19
CA ALA A 149 -4.03 -10.34 16.13
C ALA A 149 -4.56 -10.99 14.84
N PHE A 150 -4.01 -10.64 13.68
CA PHE A 150 -4.48 -11.16 12.40
C PHE A 150 -4.11 -12.62 12.17
N ILE A 151 -2.91 -13.05 12.56
CA ILE A 151 -2.52 -14.47 12.48
C ILE A 151 -3.45 -15.31 13.37
N GLY A 152 -3.74 -14.85 14.59
CA GLY A 152 -4.69 -15.53 15.48
C GLY A 152 -6.11 -15.59 14.90
N LEU A 153 -6.59 -14.48 14.29
CA LEU A 153 -7.90 -14.43 13.65
C LEU A 153 -7.98 -15.36 12.44
N ILE A 154 -6.97 -15.37 11.59
CA ILE A 154 -6.89 -16.26 10.41
C ILE A 154 -6.87 -17.71 10.87
N ALA A 155 -6.09 -18.07 11.89
CA ALA A 155 -6.04 -19.41 12.43
C ALA A 155 -7.41 -19.86 12.98
N MET A 156 -8.13 -18.97 13.65
CA MET A 156 -9.50 -19.24 14.12
C MET A 156 -10.46 -19.45 12.96
N ILE A 157 -10.44 -18.61 11.93
CA ILE A 157 -11.26 -18.72 10.73
C ILE A 157 -10.96 -20.02 10.00
N ASN A 158 -9.69 -20.37 9.82
CA ASN A 158 -9.26 -21.61 9.17
C ASN A 158 -9.68 -22.84 9.97
N GLY A 159 -9.68 -22.79 11.30
CA GLY A 159 -10.22 -23.85 12.16
C GLY A 159 -11.71 -24.07 11.94
N ILE A 160 -12.49 -23.00 11.78
CA ILE A 160 -13.93 -23.09 11.44
C ILE A 160 -14.11 -23.68 10.05
N PHE A 161 -13.38 -23.17 9.04
CA PHE A 161 -13.51 -23.65 7.65
C PHE A 161 -13.09 -25.11 7.52
N SER A 162 -11.99 -25.52 8.14
CA SER A 162 -11.57 -26.94 8.15
C SER A 162 -12.60 -27.84 8.84
N GLY A 163 -13.19 -27.39 9.95
CA GLY A 163 -14.27 -28.13 10.64
C GLY A 163 -15.51 -28.30 9.79
N VAL A 164 -15.99 -27.21 9.18
CA VAL A 164 -17.15 -27.24 8.26
C VAL A 164 -16.81 -28.00 6.98
N GLY A 165 -15.63 -27.76 6.41
CA GLY A 165 -15.14 -28.44 5.21
C GLY A 165 -15.04 -29.95 5.39
N GLY A 166 -14.67 -30.41 6.59
CA GLY A 166 -14.63 -31.85 6.93
C GLY A 166 -16.01 -32.57 6.79
N TRP A 167 -17.10 -31.85 7.04
CA TRP A 167 -18.46 -32.40 6.81
C TRP A 167 -18.77 -32.61 5.33
N PHE A 168 -18.11 -31.87 4.44
CA PHE A 168 -18.28 -31.95 2.98
C PHE A 168 -17.11 -32.68 2.29
N GLY A 169 -16.20 -33.30 3.03
CA GLY A 169 -15.05 -34.04 2.47
C GLY A 169 -13.92 -33.11 1.98
N MET A 170 -13.89 -31.87 2.44
CA MET A 170 -12.88 -30.85 2.11
C MET A 170 -12.18 -30.30 3.37
N PRO A 171 -11.42 -31.13 4.11
CA PRO A 171 -10.78 -30.72 5.36
C PRO A 171 -9.69 -29.65 5.18
N GLU A 172 -9.16 -29.47 3.98
CA GLU A 172 -8.20 -28.43 3.60
C GLU A 172 -8.84 -27.07 3.32
N LEU A 173 -10.16 -26.92 3.48
CA LEU A 173 -10.81 -25.63 3.28
C LEU A 173 -10.27 -24.58 4.22
N SER A 174 -9.76 -23.50 3.66
CA SER A 174 -9.12 -22.40 4.38
C SER A 174 -9.48 -21.05 3.74
N LEU A 175 -9.26 -19.96 4.48
CA LEU A 175 -9.43 -18.61 3.97
C LEU A 175 -8.55 -18.37 2.73
N GLU A 176 -7.30 -18.83 2.79
CA GLU A 176 -6.33 -18.70 1.70
C GLU A 176 -6.82 -19.41 0.44
N LEU A 177 -7.39 -20.60 0.58
CA LEU A 177 -7.93 -21.36 -0.57
C LEU A 177 -9.13 -20.65 -1.20
N LEU A 178 -10.04 -20.14 -0.38
CA LEU A 178 -11.21 -19.38 -0.87
C LEU A 178 -10.79 -18.10 -1.58
N LEU A 179 -9.87 -17.35 -0.99
CA LEU A 179 -9.30 -16.16 -1.62
C LEU A 179 -8.54 -16.53 -2.89
N GLY A 180 -7.81 -17.65 -2.88
CA GLY A 180 -7.14 -18.18 -4.06
C GLY A 180 -8.09 -18.41 -5.22
N TRP A 181 -9.21 -19.06 -4.99
CA TRP A 181 -10.23 -19.29 -6.03
C TRP A 181 -10.86 -17.99 -6.51
N LEU A 182 -11.19 -17.09 -5.60
CA LEU A 182 -11.81 -15.80 -5.92
C LEU A 182 -10.88 -14.91 -6.77
N PHE A 183 -9.59 -14.86 -6.43
CA PHE A 183 -8.61 -13.99 -7.07
C PHE A 183 -7.78 -14.67 -8.16
N SER A 184 -7.95 -15.97 -8.41
CA SER A 184 -7.25 -16.68 -9.50
C SER A 184 -7.50 -16.08 -10.89
N PRO A 185 -8.72 -15.62 -11.25
CA PRO A 185 -8.92 -14.97 -12.54
C PRO A 185 -8.13 -13.65 -12.66
N LEU A 186 -8.05 -12.88 -11.57
CA LEU A 186 -7.26 -11.65 -11.53
C LEU A 186 -5.76 -11.96 -11.64
N ALA A 187 -5.28 -12.97 -10.91
CA ALA A 187 -3.89 -13.42 -11.01
C ALA A 187 -3.55 -13.84 -12.45
N PHE A 188 -4.42 -14.57 -13.12
CA PHE A 188 -4.25 -14.95 -14.51
C PHE A 188 -4.22 -13.74 -15.45
N LEU A 189 -5.12 -12.76 -15.26
CA LEU A 189 -5.19 -11.55 -16.09
C LEU A 189 -3.93 -10.68 -15.99
N ILE A 190 -3.27 -10.67 -14.83
CA ILE A 190 -1.99 -9.94 -14.66
C ILE A 190 -0.77 -10.74 -15.12
N GLY A 191 -0.96 -11.94 -15.69
CA GLY A 191 0.07 -12.72 -16.36
C GLY A 191 0.56 -13.96 -15.61
N VAL A 192 -0.02 -14.33 -14.48
CA VAL A 192 0.33 -15.58 -13.78
C VAL A 192 -0.19 -16.78 -14.56
N PRO A 193 0.61 -17.84 -14.80
CA PRO A 193 0.13 -19.08 -15.40
C PRO A 193 -1.03 -19.70 -14.60
N TRP A 194 -2.02 -20.27 -15.29
CA TRP A 194 -3.21 -20.82 -14.62
C TRP A 194 -2.88 -21.89 -13.58
N SER A 195 -1.82 -22.67 -13.80
CA SER A 195 -1.31 -23.68 -12.85
C SER A 195 -0.87 -23.12 -11.50
N GLU A 196 -0.50 -21.84 -11.45
CA GLU A 196 -0.04 -21.13 -10.25
C GLU A 196 -1.08 -20.08 -9.77
N ALA A 197 -2.15 -19.84 -10.56
CA ALA A 197 -3.08 -18.73 -10.36
C ALA A 197 -3.84 -18.79 -9.03
N VAL A 198 -4.18 -19.99 -8.54
CA VAL A 198 -4.89 -20.14 -7.25
C VAL A 198 -3.98 -19.74 -6.09
N VAL A 199 -2.73 -20.18 -6.10
CA VAL A 199 -1.76 -19.82 -5.05
C VAL A 199 -1.42 -18.33 -5.11
N ALA A 200 -1.15 -17.80 -6.30
CA ALA A 200 -0.89 -16.38 -6.51
C ALA A 200 -2.11 -15.52 -6.13
N GLY A 201 -3.30 -15.94 -6.48
CA GLY A 201 -4.56 -15.30 -6.12
C GLY A 201 -4.79 -15.26 -4.61
N SER A 202 -4.35 -16.30 -3.88
CA SER A 202 -4.46 -16.31 -2.41
C SER A 202 -3.65 -15.18 -1.78
N PHE A 203 -2.44 -14.88 -2.27
CA PHE A 203 -1.64 -13.76 -1.76
C PHE A 203 -2.28 -12.41 -2.05
N ILE A 204 -2.82 -12.23 -3.27
CA ILE A 204 -3.55 -11.00 -3.64
C ILE A 204 -4.77 -10.81 -2.73
N GLY A 205 -5.53 -11.88 -2.49
CA GLY A 205 -6.68 -11.85 -1.59
C GLY A 205 -6.29 -11.56 -0.13
N GLN A 206 -5.26 -12.21 0.38
CA GLN A 206 -4.74 -11.94 1.72
C GLN A 206 -4.30 -10.50 1.89
N LYS A 207 -3.62 -9.92 0.88
CA LYS A 207 -3.26 -8.51 0.88
C LYS A 207 -4.49 -7.62 1.04
N LEU A 208 -5.54 -7.85 0.27
CA LEU A 208 -6.74 -7.02 0.27
C LEU A 208 -7.54 -7.13 1.57
N VAL A 209 -7.74 -8.35 2.07
CA VAL A 209 -8.60 -8.63 3.23
C VAL A 209 -7.87 -8.37 4.55
N VAL A 210 -6.58 -8.73 4.61
CA VAL A 210 -5.76 -8.62 5.82
C VAL A 210 -4.79 -7.44 5.68
N ASN A 211 -3.62 -7.69 5.15
CA ASN A 211 -2.61 -6.71 4.76
C ASN A 211 -1.49 -7.36 3.94
N GLU A 212 -0.65 -6.51 3.34
CA GLU A 212 0.49 -6.93 2.52
C GLU A 212 1.57 -7.66 3.32
N PHE A 213 1.74 -7.36 4.60
CA PHE A 213 2.78 -7.97 5.44
C PHE A 213 2.49 -9.46 5.68
N VAL A 214 1.24 -9.81 6.02
CA VAL A 214 0.78 -11.20 6.15
C VAL A 214 0.91 -11.93 4.81
N ALA A 215 0.53 -11.28 3.71
CA ALA A 215 0.66 -11.87 2.38
C ALA A 215 2.13 -12.16 2.03
N TYR A 216 3.06 -11.25 2.33
CA TYR A 216 4.50 -11.50 2.13
C TYR A 216 5.05 -12.60 3.04
N LEU A 217 4.61 -12.70 4.30
CA LEU A 217 5.00 -13.79 5.18
C LEU A 217 4.61 -15.15 4.60
N ASN A 218 3.40 -15.28 4.08
CA ASN A 218 2.91 -16.50 3.47
C ASN A 218 3.54 -16.77 2.09
N PHE A 219 4.00 -15.72 1.41
CA PHE A 219 4.71 -15.83 0.13
C PHE A 219 6.20 -16.18 0.30
N ALA A 220 6.83 -15.82 1.41
CA ALA A 220 8.27 -16.02 1.64
C ALA A 220 8.77 -17.47 1.43
N PRO A 221 8.05 -18.55 1.86
CA PRO A 221 8.46 -19.92 1.60
C PRO A 221 8.53 -20.27 0.11
N TYR A 222 7.65 -19.68 -0.72
CA TYR A 222 7.66 -19.89 -2.18
C TYR A 222 8.84 -19.17 -2.85
N LEU A 223 9.28 -18.03 -2.32
CA LEU A 223 10.48 -17.34 -2.81
C LEU A 223 11.74 -18.17 -2.64
N LYS A 224 11.79 -18.98 -1.57
CA LYS A 224 12.93 -19.84 -1.22
C LYS A 224 12.79 -21.28 -1.76
N ASP A 225 11.76 -21.56 -2.54
CA ASP A 225 11.44 -22.91 -3.04
C ASP A 225 11.23 -23.97 -1.94
N GLU A 226 10.89 -23.53 -0.73
CA GLU A 226 10.56 -24.41 0.40
C GLU A 226 9.17 -25.06 0.25
N VAL A 227 8.28 -24.41 -0.52
CA VAL A 227 6.93 -24.90 -0.83
C VAL A 227 6.77 -25.03 -2.34
N LEU A 228 6.27 -26.20 -2.76
CA LEU A 228 6.06 -26.53 -4.16
C LEU A 228 4.57 -26.48 -4.53
N ILE A 229 4.26 -26.06 -5.74
CA ILE A 229 2.93 -26.10 -6.34
C ILE A 229 2.86 -27.34 -7.22
N ASN A 230 2.05 -28.33 -6.82
CA ASN A 230 1.96 -29.62 -7.53
C ASN A 230 3.33 -30.29 -7.77
N GLY A 231 4.26 -30.17 -6.81
CA GLY A 231 5.59 -30.76 -6.88
C GLY A 231 6.62 -29.94 -7.69
N VAL A 232 6.26 -28.73 -8.13
CA VAL A 232 7.15 -27.82 -8.91
C VAL A 232 7.31 -26.50 -8.18
N ALA A 233 8.50 -25.93 -8.20
CA ALA A 233 8.74 -24.59 -7.66
C ALA A 233 7.93 -23.54 -8.43
N MET A 234 7.49 -22.50 -7.72
CA MET A 234 6.82 -21.35 -8.36
C MET A 234 7.78 -20.69 -9.36
N SER A 235 7.27 -20.37 -10.54
CA SER A 235 8.07 -19.75 -11.60
C SER A 235 8.60 -18.38 -11.18
N ASP A 236 9.81 -18.02 -11.64
CA ASP A 236 10.40 -16.71 -11.37
C ASP A 236 9.54 -15.56 -11.89
N HIS A 237 8.80 -15.82 -12.97
CA HIS A 237 7.83 -14.89 -13.53
C HIS A 237 6.71 -14.57 -12.53
N THR A 238 6.09 -15.60 -11.95
CA THR A 238 5.05 -15.45 -10.93
C THR A 238 5.60 -14.82 -9.65
N LYS A 239 6.81 -15.23 -9.21
CA LYS A 239 7.48 -14.59 -8.07
C LYS A 239 7.66 -13.09 -8.28
N ALA A 240 8.06 -12.66 -9.48
CA ALA A 240 8.17 -11.25 -9.81
C ALA A 240 6.81 -10.56 -9.77
N ILE A 241 5.79 -11.07 -10.47
CA ILE A 241 4.43 -10.50 -10.50
C ILE A 241 3.89 -10.31 -9.08
N ILE A 242 3.95 -11.35 -8.25
CA ILE A 242 3.42 -11.29 -6.88
C ILE A 242 4.24 -10.32 -6.01
N SER A 243 5.57 -10.28 -6.16
CA SER A 243 6.40 -9.29 -5.45
C SER A 243 5.94 -7.86 -5.73
N PHE A 244 5.63 -7.52 -6.98
CA PHE A 244 5.06 -6.21 -7.35
C PHE A 244 3.62 -6.04 -6.85
N ALA A 245 2.76 -7.03 -7.05
CA ALA A 245 1.35 -6.96 -6.69
C ALA A 245 1.14 -6.75 -5.19
N LEU A 246 2.00 -7.31 -4.35
CA LEU A 246 1.94 -7.14 -2.90
C LEU A 246 2.51 -5.79 -2.42
N CYS A 247 3.36 -5.13 -3.21
CA CYS A 247 4.03 -3.90 -2.83
C CYS A 247 3.08 -2.69 -2.87
N GLY A 248 2.30 -2.50 -1.82
CA GLY A 248 1.38 -1.38 -1.65
C GLY A 248 0.41 -1.60 -0.50
N PHE A 249 -0.05 -0.51 0.10
CA PHE A 249 -0.94 -0.53 1.28
C PHE A 249 -2.44 -0.70 0.95
N ALA A 250 -2.79 -1.18 -0.25
CA ALA A 250 -4.17 -1.37 -0.67
C ALA A 250 -4.83 -2.55 0.06
N ASN A 251 -5.32 -2.30 1.27
CA ASN A 251 -6.07 -3.24 2.10
C ASN A 251 -7.14 -2.50 2.94
N LEU A 252 -8.10 -3.24 3.49
CA LEU A 252 -9.22 -2.67 4.23
C LEU A 252 -8.80 -1.88 5.47
N SER A 253 -7.76 -2.33 6.18
CA SER A 253 -7.25 -1.61 7.36
C SER A 253 -6.58 -0.30 6.98
N SER A 254 -5.81 -0.28 5.89
CA SER A 254 -5.15 0.92 5.37
C SER A 254 -6.15 1.96 4.87
N VAL A 255 -7.28 1.55 4.29
CA VAL A 255 -8.38 2.47 3.96
C VAL A 255 -8.87 3.17 5.22
N ALA A 256 -9.13 2.43 6.31
CA ALA A 256 -9.57 3.03 7.57
C ALA A 256 -8.52 4.00 8.18
N ILE A 257 -7.22 3.63 8.11
CA ILE A 257 -6.11 4.47 8.57
C ILE A 257 -6.05 5.77 7.74
N LEU A 258 -6.17 5.67 6.42
CA LEU A 258 -6.15 6.81 5.52
C LEU A 258 -7.33 7.76 5.78
N LEU A 259 -8.54 7.22 5.93
CA LEU A 259 -9.74 7.99 6.26
C LEU A 259 -9.57 8.74 7.60
N GLY A 260 -9.01 8.08 8.61
CA GLY A 260 -8.71 8.70 9.90
C GLY A 260 -7.66 9.80 9.79
N GLY A 261 -6.56 9.54 9.07
CA GLY A 261 -5.46 10.47 8.85
C GLY A 261 -5.90 11.74 8.09
N LEU A 262 -6.43 11.57 6.88
CA LEU A 262 -6.90 12.69 6.06
C LEU A 262 -8.09 13.42 6.70
N GLY A 263 -9.02 12.67 7.33
CA GLY A 263 -10.16 13.27 8.03
C GLY A 263 -9.76 14.17 9.21
N SER A 264 -8.63 13.87 9.86
CA SER A 264 -8.05 14.73 10.91
C SER A 264 -7.38 15.98 10.34
N MET A 265 -6.78 15.89 9.15
CA MET A 265 -6.11 17.00 8.47
C MET A 265 -7.12 18.00 7.84
N ALA A 266 -8.27 17.51 7.39
CA ALA A 266 -9.32 18.32 6.78
C ALA A 266 -10.72 17.89 7.27
N PRO A 267 -11.11 18.28 8.49
CA PRO A 267 -12.40 17.89 9.08
C PRO A 267 -13.61 18.30 8.24
N ASN A 268 -13.51 19.42 7.51
CA ASN A 268 -14.54 19.93 6.59
C ASN A 268 -14.73 19.06 5.35
N ARG A 269 -13.78 18.21 5.00
CA ARG A 269 -13.82 17.30 3.84
C ARG A 269 -14.06 15.83 4.21
N ARG A 270 -14.31 15.56 5.49
CA ARG A 270 -14.46 14.19 6.01
C ARG A 270 -15.55 13.39 5.28
N GLY A 271 -16.66 14.05 4.92
CA GLY A 271 -17.73 13.40 4.15
C GLY A 271 -17.28 12.98 2.75
N THR A 272 -16.59 13.86 2.03
CA THR A 272 -16.01 13.56 0.71
C THR A 272 -14.98 12.42 0.81
N ILE A 273 -14.07 12.50 1.77
CA ILE A 273 -13.03 11.48 2.02
C ILE A 273 -13.66 10.10 2.28
N ALA A 274 -14.79 10.04 2.97
CA ALA A 274 -15.46 8.78 3.28
C ALA A 274 -16.26 8.19 2.10
N MET A 275 -16.60 9.01 1.09
CA MET A 275 -17.36 8.59 -0.09
C MET A 275 -16.47 8.29 -1.31
N ALA A 276 -15.23 8.76 -1.30
CA ALA A 276 -14.21 8.52 -2.33
C ALA A 276 -13.54 7.17 -2.15
#